data_1101041d446ee36de3d6bca6bd89bd38
#
_entry.id   1101041d446ee36de3d6bca6bd89bd38
#
_cell.length_a   1.000
_cell.length_b   1.000
_cell.length_c   1.000
_cell.angle_alpha   90.00
_cell.angle_beta   90.00
_cell.angle_gamma   90.00
#
_symmetry.space_group_name_H-M   'P 1'
#
loop_
_entity.id
_entity.type
_entity.pdbx_description
1 polymer ?
#
loop_
_entity_poly.entity_id
_entity_poly.type
_entity_poly.pdbx_seq_one_letter_code
_entity_poly.pdbx_strand_id
1 'polypeptide(L)'
;MAGTARFIALRHQLGSAPAPEDFALHTMPLTAPGEGEVLVRNLWLSVDPYMRLSMSTQAGLHAPVQPGQPLPGGAVGVVEKSNAPGLAAGSFVVTMAH
;
A
#
# COMPACT_ATOMS: atom_id res chain seq x y z
N MET A 1 9.93 -0.99 -19.54
CA MET A 1 10.55 -1.53 -18.32
C MET A 1 9.89 -0.90 -17.11
N ALA A 2 9.46 -1.70 -16.19
CA ALA A 2 8.89 -1.20 -14.96
C ALA A 2 10.00 -0.75 -14.01
N GLY A 3 9.76 0.28 -13.21
CA GLY A 3 10.70 0.76 -12.23
C GLY A 3 10.62 0.00 -10.92
N THR A 4 10.83 0.70 -9.83
CA THR A 4 10.69 0.17 -8.48
C THR A 4 9.64 0.98 -7.72
N ALA A 5 9.02 0.35 -6.74
CA ALA A 5 8.11 1.01 -5.79
C ALA A 5 8.72 0.95 -4.40
N ARG A 6 8.42 1.96 -3.60
CA ARG A 6 8.78 1.97 -2.18
C ARG A 6 7.51 1.77 -1.36
N PHE A 7 7.66 1.07 -0.25
CA PHE A 7 6.54 0.87 0.67
C PHE A 7 7.03 0.83 2.11
N ILE A 8 6.14 1.16 3.03
CA ILE A 8 6.40 1.07 4.46
C ILE A 8 5.91 -0.29 4.94
N ALA A 9 6.75 -0.96 5.74
CA ALA A 9 6.41 -2.22 6.34
C ALA A 9 6.72 -2.20 7.83
N LEU A 10 6.06 -3.07 8.60
CA LEU A 10 6.41 -3.30 9.99
C LEU A 10 7.69 -4.11 10.08
N ARG A 11 8.56 -3.80 11.03
CA ARG A 11 9.69 -4.67 11.39
C ARG A 11 9.22 -5.84 12.24
N HIS A 12 8.17 -5.62 13.04
CA HIS A 12 7.55 -6.61 13.90
C HIS A 12 6.13 -6.15 14.22
N GLN A 13 5.30 -7.03 14.73
CA GLN A 13 3.96 -6.63 15.15
C GLN A 13 4.06 -5.76 16.41
N LEU A 14 3.14 -4.78 16.51
CA LEU A 14 3.17 -3.80 17.59
C LEU A 14 2.60 -4.40 18.87
N GLY A 15 3.33 -4.26 19.97
CA GLY A 15 2.84 -4.60 21.30
C GLY A 15 2.43 -3.39 22.13
N SER A 16 2.72 -2.18 21.62
CA SER A 16 2.45 -0.92 22.30
C SER A 16 2.19 0.15 21.24
N ALA A 17 2.15 1.42 21.64
CA ALA A 17 1.97 2.52 20.71
C ALA A 17 3.07 2.53 19.64
N PRO A 18 2.73 2.83 18.38
CA PRO A 18 3.73 2.81 17.31
C PRO A 18 4.81 3.89 17.52
N ALA A 19 6.04 3.54 17.15
CA ALA A 19 7.18 4.43 17.14
C ALA A 19 7.87 4.33 15.78
N PRO A 20 8.61 5.35 15.34
CA PRO A 20 9.25 5.31 14.02
C PRO A 20 10.13 4.09 13.78
N GLU A 21 10.82 3.60 14.80
CA GLU A 21 11.70 2.43 14.70
C GLU A 21 10.96 1.11 14.47
N ASP A 22 9.64 1.09 14.63
CA ASP A 22 8.83 -0.10 14.34
C ASP A 22 8.60 -0.31 12.85
N PHE A 23 8.98 0.67 12.02
CA PHE A 23 8.71 0.67 10.59
C PHE A 23 10.01 0.65 9.79
N ALA A 24 9.91 0.14 8.58
CA ALA A 24 11.02 0.16 7.63
C ALA A 24 10.51 0.54 6.25
N LEU A 25 11.35 1.26 5.51
CA LEU A 25 11.10 1.56 4.11
C LEU A 25 11.76 0.48 3.26
N HIS A 26 10.97 -0.17 2.44
CA HIS A 26 11.44 -1.21 1.52
C HIS A 26 11.21 -0.79 0.09
N THR A 27 11.92 -1.43 -0.83
CA THR A 27 11.69 -1.30 -2.26
C THR A 27 11.31 -2.64 -2.85
N MET A 28 10.52 -2.62 -3.91
CA MET A 28 10.17 -3.81 -4.66
C MET A 28 10.21 -3.50 -6.14
N PRO A 29 10.57 -4.49 -6.99
CA PRO A 29 10.47 -4.28 -8.42
C PRO A 29 9.00 -4.21 -8.84
N LEU A 30 8.72 -3.37 -9.84
CA LEU A 30 7.40 -3.29 -10.44
C LEU A 30 7.41 -4.10 -11.73
N THR A 31 6.31 -4.81 -11.97
CA THR A 31 6.07 -5.45 -13.26
C THR A 31 5.12 -4.57 -14.07
N ALA A 32 5.20 -4.68 -15.40
CA ALA A 32 4.23 -4.00 -16.25
C ALA A 32 2.82 -4.52 -15.94
N PRO A 33 1.79 -3.66 -16.00
CA PRO A 33 0.43 -4.12 -15.75
C PRO A 33 0.01 -5.17 -16.78
N GLY A 34 -0.60 -6.25 -16.29
CA GLY A 34 -1.19 -7.26 -17.14
C GLY A 34 -2.55 -6.85 -17.67
N GLU A 35 -3.24 -7.78 -18.33
CA GLU A 35 -4.57 -7.54 -18.86
C GLU A 35 -5.54 -7.19 -17.73
N GLY A 36 -6.29 -6.10 -17.89
CA GLY A 36 -7.24 -5.64 -16.90
C GLY A 36 -6.60 -4.92 -15.71
N GLU A 37 -5.30 -4.71 -15.73
CA GLU A 37 -4.57 -4.07 -14.64
C GLU A 37 -4.12 -2.67 -15.00
N VAL A 38 -3.88 -1.86 -13.97
CA VAL A 38 -3.29 -0.52 -14.13
C VAL A 38 -2.12 -0.37 -13.17
N LEU A 39 -1.18 0.47 -13.55
CA LEU A 39 -0.10 0.90 -12.67
C LEU A 39 -0.47 2.28 -12.12
N VAL A 40 -0.53 2.39 -10.82
CA VAL A 40 -0.95 3.62 -10.13
C VAL A 40 0.23 4.20 -9.36
N ARG A 41 0.45 5.50 -9.49
CA ARG A 41 1.35 6.23 -8.61
C ARG A 41 0.53 6.88 -7.52
N ASN A 42 0.75 6.48 -6.27
CA ASN A 42 0.08 7.07 -5.14
C ASN A 42 0.55 8.50 -4.91
N LEU A 43 -0.39 9.41 -4.74
CA LEU A 43 -0.11 10.82 -4.45
C LEU A 43 -0.36 11.16 -2.99
N TRP A 44 -1.36 10.54 -2.40
CA TRP A 44 -1.76 10.77 -1.01
C TRP A 44 -2.08 9.44 -0.36
N LEU A 45 -1.59 9.26 0.86
CA LEU A 45 -1.86 8.08 1.67
C LEU A 45 -2.69 8.50 2.88
N SER A 46 -3.74 7.73 3.18
CA SER A 46 -4.55 7.97 4.37
C SER A 46 -3.94 7.27 5.57
N VAL A 47 -4.02 7.91 6.73
CA VAL A 47 -3.62 7.30 8.00
C VAL A 47 -4.85 7.24 8.88
N ASP A 48 -5.35 6.04 9.13
CA ASP A 48 -6.63 5.82 9.79
C ASP A 48 -6.49 4.98 11.05
N PRO A 49 -7.37 5.15 12.05
CA PRO A 49 -7.26 4.42 13.31
C PRO A 49 -7.29 2.89 13.17
N TYR A 50 -8.05 2.34 12.22
CA TYR A 50 -8.12 0.89 12.04
C TYR A 50 -6.76 0.28 11.69
N MET A 51 -5.87 1.05 11.08
CA MET A 51 -4.54 0.59 10.70
C MET A 51 -3.73 0.17 11.92
N ARG A 52 -3.94 0.84 13.05
CA ARG A 52 -3.27 0.51 14.31
C ARG A 52 -3.64 -0.90 14.78
N LEU A 53 -4.90 -1.29 14.65
CA LEU A 53 -5.36 -2.62 15.03
C LEU A 53 -4.76 -3.70 14.15
N SER A 54 -4.66 -3.44 12.85
CA SER A 54 -4.09 -4.41 11.91
C SER A 54 -2.58 -4.61 12.08
N MET A 55 -1.90 -3.70 12.77
CA MET A 55 -0.46 -3.78 13.04
C MET A 55 -0.12 -4.59 14.29
N SER A 56 -1.11 -5.02 15.06
CA SER A 56 -0.91 -5.79 16.28
C SER A 56 -1.39 -7.22 16.11
N THR A 57 -1.11 -8.06 17.11
CA THR A 57 -1.59 -9.45 17.13
C THR A 57 -3.07 -9.55 17.43
N GLN A 58 -3.68 -8.47 17.94
CA GLN A 58 -5.10 -8.43 18.22
C GLN A 58 -5.85 -8.00 16.98
N ALA A 59 -6.20 -8.96 16.15
CA ALA A 59 -6.98 -8.68 14.95
C ALA A 59 -8.41 -8.28 15.32
N GLY A 60 -8.86 -7.15 14.79
CA GLY A 60 -10.25 -6.77 14.84
C GLY A 60 -11.01 -7.32 13.64
N LEU A 61 -11.58 -6.42 12.82
CA LEU A 61 -12.31 -6.79 11.61
C LEU A 61 -11.39 -7.13 10.43
N HIS A 62 -10.11 -6.82 10.54
CA HIS A 62 -9.14 -7.04 9.47
C HIS A 62 -8.07 -8.03 9.91
N ALA A 63 -7.55 -8.79 8.95
CA ALA A 63 -6.44 -9.68 9.22
C ALA A 63 -5.20 -8.87 9.65
N PRO A 64 -4.38 -9.39 10.58
CA PRO A 64 -3.15 -8.72 10.97
C PRO A 64 -2.19 -8.57 9.78
N VAL A 65 -1.52 -7.42 9.73
CA VAL A 65 -0.46 -7.19 8.75
C VAL A 65 0.78 -7.95 9.20
N GLN A 66 1.38 -8.70 8.29
CA GLN A 66 2.62 -9.43 8.58
C GLN A 66 3.83 -8.50 8.43
N PRO A 67 4.86 -8.64 9.28
CA PRO A 67 6.09 -7.89 9.11
C PRO A 67 6.70 -8.11 7.72
N GLY A 68 7.24 -7.05 7.14
CA GLY A 68 7.85 -7.12 5.82
C GLY A 68 6.88 -6.94 4.65
N GLN A 69 5.58 -6.98 4.91
CA GLN A 69 4.56 -6.79 3.87
C GLN A 69 4.16 -5.31 3.79
N PRO A 70 3.73 -4.83 2.61
CA PRO A 70 3.22 -3.46 2.51
C PRO A 70 2.05 -3.24 3.45
N LEU A 71 2.02 -2.09 4.12
CA LEU A 71 0.88 -1.72 4.95
C LEU A 71 -0.30 -1.37 4.04
N PRO A 72 -1.48 -1.98 4.27
CA PRO A 72 -2.67 -1.60 3.52
C PRO A 72 -3.24 -0.29 4.04
N GLY A 73 -3.92 0.42 3.18
CA GLY A 73 -4.60 1.65 3.57
C GLY A 73 -5.14 2.38 2.36
N GLY A 74 -5.99 3.37 2.60
CA GLY A 74 -6.56 4.20 1.56
C GLY A 74 -5.52 5.09 0.89
N ALA A 75 -5.63 5.25 -0.42
CA ALA A 75 -4.74 6.10 -1.17
C ALA A 75 -5.49 6.78 -2.32
N VAL A 76 -5.02 7.95 -2.69
CA VAL A 76 -5.43 8.61 -3.93
C VAL A 76 -4.21 8.63 -4.84
N GLY A 77 -4.39 8.17 -6.06
CA GLY A 77 -3.29 8.10 -7.01
C GLY A 77 -3.71 8.46 -8.42
N VAL A 78 -2.73 8.46 -9.30
CA VAL A 78 -2.92 8.69 -10.73
C VAL A 78 -2.49 7.46 -11.49
N VAL A 79 -3.30 7.06 -12.47
CA VAL A 79 -2.98 5.93 -13.34
C VAL A 79 -1.83 6.35 -14.26
N GLU A 80 -0.70 5.66 -14.17
CA GLU A 80 0.47 5.90 -15.03
C GLU A 80 0.39 5.09 -16.31
N LYS A 81 0.03 3.82 -16.20
CA LYS A 81 -0.10 2.91 -17.34
C LYS A 81 -1.37 2.09 -17.14
N SER A 82 -2.09 1.83 -18.21
CA SER A 82 -3.36 1.13 -18.14
C SER A 82 -3.51 0.09 -19.24
N ASN A 83 -3.91 -1.11 -18.81
CA ASN A 83 -4.41 -2.17 -19.67
C ASN A 83 -5.87 -2.51 -19.29
N ALA A 84 -6.56 -1.57 -18.61
CA ALA A 84 -7.94 -1.76 -18.20
C ALA A 84 -8.85 -0.81 -18.99
N PRO A 85 -9.84 -1.33 -19.71
CA PRO A 85 -10.85 -0.48 -20.34
C PRO A 85 -11.57 0.36 -19.28
N GLY A 86 -11.79 1.62 -19.56
CA GLY A 86 -12.49 2.52 -18.65
C GLY A 86 -11.58 3.23 -17.63
N LEU A 87 -10.31 2.84 -17.52
CA LEU A 87 -9.34 3.53 -16.66
C LEU A 87 -8.17 3.99 -17.52
N ALA A 88 -8.23 5.21 -18.01
CA ALA A 88 -7.19 5.75 -18.86
C ALA A 88 -6.01 6.28 -18.03
N ALA A 89 -4.82 6.22 -18.59
CA ALA A 89 -3.64 6.88 -18.01
C ALA A 89 -3.94 8.37 -17.78
N GLY A 90 -3.54 8.89 -16.63
CA GLY A 90 -3.86 10.26 -16.21
C GLY A 90 -5.11 10.38 -15.35
N SER A 91 -5.91 9.32 -15.23
CA SER A 91 -7.09 9.31 -14.36
C SER A 91 -6.69 9.27 -12.88
N PHE A 92 -7.45 9.96 -12.04
CA PHE A 92 -7.28 9.84 -10.59
C PHE A 92 -8.14 8.70 -10.06
N VAL A 93 -7.60 7.96 -9.11
CA VAL A 93 -8.28 6.80 -8.51
C VAL A 93 -8.10 6.80 -7.00
N VAL A 94 -9.05 6.17 -6.32
CA VAL A 94 -8.98 5.87 -4.89
C VAL A 94 -8.78 4.37 -4.75
N THR A 95 -7.80 3.98 -3.95
CA THR A 95 -7.46 2.58 -3.77
C THR A 95 -7.31 2.26 -2.28
N MET A 96 -7.17 0.97 -1.96
CA MET A 96 -6.79 0.51 -0.62
C MET A 96 -5.36 -0.04 -0.60
N ALA A 97 -4.52 0.47 -1.49
CA ALA A 97 -3.14 0.01 -1.63
C ALA A 97 -2.17 1.16 -1.39
N HIS A 98 -1.47 1.09 -0.27
CA HIS A 98 -0.38 2.00 0.02
C HIS A 98 0.89 1.65 -0.73
#